data_0a02f3937447ee9c652dd3029b005643
#
_entry.id   0a02f3937447ee9c652dd3029b005643
#
_cell.length_a   1.000
_cell.length_b   1.000
_cell.length_c   1.000
_cell.angle_alpha   90.00
_cell.angle_beta   90.00
_cell.angle_gamma   90.00
#
_symmetry.space_group_name_H-M   'P 1'
#
loop_
_entity.id
_entity.type
_entity.pdbx_description
1 polymer ?
#
loop_
_entity_poly.entity_id
_entity_poly.type
_entity_poly.pdbx_seq_one_letter_code
_entity_poly.pdbx_strand_id
1 'polypeptide(L)'
;MRKYIYGVISISKPVTFGQSLLSSSPEVVYTVVHRDLACVVSNYRGGDFASLSKEEKLHCLMAHQEVIEQVMKEHAILPVKFGTLVDDEDEIRRILEQGHKKLTQTLDQMGGVVEIEVAATWDLKKVLEEIGSEEGIRQLKHSMAGKSASEILETQVNAGKLVKESLDRRRESYCSQTVQSLAEAALDIQPNTLVTDEMVMNVAFLIQREKQEEFDNQVRWINEAFSDQINFRVIGPLPPYSFSTVEIKRPAPRKIEEARQLLGLGTDVSDKELKEAYRHLAAKSHPDAHLDDDSGDKQFAEVREAFVLLRDYCQGQSIGEDMNSQRYSLMPEDVSQAFLVEIKRPALQIAGSSG
;
A
#
# COMPACT_ATOMS: atom_id res chain seq x y z
N MET A 1 -9.18 -5.85 26.85
CA MET A 1 -9.85 -6.56 25.72
C MET A 1 -9.37 -5.90 24.46
N ARG A 2 -8.76 -6.69 23.54
CA ARG A 2 -8.16 -6.13 22.32
C ARG A 2 -9.18 -5.35 21.52
N LYS A 3 -8.71 -4.30 20.86
CA LYS A 3 -9.48 -3.46 19.94
C LYS A 3 -8.97 -3.66 18.52
N TYR A 4 -9.91 -3.77 17.60
CA TYR A 4 -9.62 -3.76 16.16
C TYR A 4 -9.83 -2.36 15.62
N ILE A 5 -8.87 -1.85 14.83
CA ILE A 5 -8.93 -0.51 14.25
C ILE A 5 -9.29 -0.63 12.77
N TYR A 6 -10.36 0.06 12.35
CA TYR A 6 -10.82 0.13 10.96
C TYR A 6 -10.20 1.32 10.20
N GLY A 7 -10.20 2.49 10.82
CA GLY A 7 -9.75 3.71 10.19
C GLY A 7 -9.66 4.88 11.17
N VAL A 8 -9.19 6.02 10.66
CA VAL A 8 -9.08 7.27 11.39
C VAL A 8 -9.95 8.32 10.72
N ILE A 9 -10.70 9.09 11.51
CA ILE A 9 -11.57 10.18 11.07
C ILE A 9 -11.32 11.44 11.88
N SER A 10 -11.74 12.61 11.37
CA SER A 10 -11.65 13.90 12.07
C SER A 10 -12.95 14.19 12.77
N ILE A 11 -13.03 13.91 14.08
CA ILE A 11 -14.13 14.25 14.97
C ILE A 11 -13.62 14.49 16.39
N SER A 12 -14.32 15.34 17.15
CA SER A 12 -14.00 15.66 18.55
C SER A 12 -15.00 15.08 19.56
N LYS A 13 -16.05 14.37 19.09
CA LYS A 13 -17.06 13.77 19.96
C LYS A 13 -17.24 12.29 19.60
N PRO A 14 -17.45 11.40 20.60
CA PRO A 14 -17.69 9.98 20.33
C PRO A 14 -18.95 9.75 19.49
N VAL A 15 -18.85 8.80 18.54
CA VAL A 15 -19.95 8.36 17.67
C VAL A 15 -19.96 6.83 17.61
N THR A 16 -21.12 6.25 17.30
CA THR A 16 -21.31 4.81 17.10
C THR A 16 -21.85 4.55 15.69
N PHE A 17 -21.29 3.56 15.00
CA PHE A 17 -21.60 3.22 13.60
C PHE A 17 -22.28 1.86 13.41
N GLY A 18 -23.06 1.38 14.37
CA GLY A 18 -23.72 0.09 14.28
C GLY A 18 -22.87 -1.08 14.77
N GLN A 19 -22.88 -2.20 14.06
CA GLN A 19 -22.19 -3.43 14.46
C GLN A 19 -21.35 -4.00 13.32
N SER A 20 -20.28 -4.70 13.67
CA SER A 20 -19.42 -5.46 12.74
C SER A 20 -19.45 -6.95 13.08
N LEU A 21 -19.36 -7.77 12.05
CA LEU A 21 -19.25 -9.25 12.12
C LEU A 21 -17.79 -9.72 11.99
N LEU A 22 -16.82 -8.90 12.36
CA LEU A 22 -15.41 -9.25 12.30
C LEU A 22 -15.04 -10.42 13.24
N SER A 23 -15.81 -10.60 14.31
CA SER A 23 -15.70 -11.71 15.26
C SER A 23 -16.89 -12.66 15.11
N SER A 24 -16.86 -13.80 15.80
CA SER A 24 -17.94 -14.79 15.80
C SER A 24 -19.30 -14.25 16.32
N SER A 25 -19.28 -13.10 16.98
CA SER A 25 -20.47 -12.37 17.44
C SER A 25 -20.42 -10.92 16.97
N PRO A 26 -21.60 -10.29 16.73
CA PRO A 26 -21.65 -8.87 16.41
C PRO A 26 -21.03 -8.02 17.51
N GLU A 27 -20.12 -7.14 17.15
CA GLU A 27 -19.49 -6.19 18.07
C GLU A 27 -19.84 -4.76 17.65
N VAL A 28 -20.11 -3.90 18.63
CA VAL A 28 -20.43 -2.49 18.38
C VAL A 28 -19.22 -1.79 17.78
N VAL A 29 -19.42 -1.04 16.69
CA VAL A 29 -18.43 -0.15 16.10
C VAL A 29 -18.61 1.24 16.67
N TYR A 30 -17.55 1.80 17.24
CA TYR A 30 -17.56 3.09 17.91
C TYR A 30 -16.23 3.83 17.71
N THR A 31 -16.15 5.06 18.19
CA THR A 31 -14.95 5.86 18.08
C THR A 31 -14.25 6.07 19.42
N VAL A 32 -12.92 5.96 19.40
CA VAL A 32 -12.04 6.40 20.49
C VAL A 32 -11.42 7.73 20.06
N VAL A 33 -11.82 8.79 20.74
CA VAL A 33 -11.44 10.17 20.40
C VAL A 33 -10.20 10.61 21.15
N HIS A 34 -9.31 11.32 20.46
CA HIS A 34 -8.21 12.07 21.01
C HIS A 34 -8.07 13.41 20.29
N ARG A 35 -8.31 14.54 20.99
CA ARG A 35 -8.39 15.91 20.42
C ARG A 35 -9.47 15.99 19.32
N ASP A 36 -9.06 16.26 18.09
CA ASP A 36 -9.89 16.41 16.88
C ASP A 36 -9.86 15.17 15.97
N LEU A 37 -9.17 14.10 16.41
CA LEU A 37 -9.10 12.84 15.70
C LEU A 37 -9.78 11.71 16.47
N ALA A 38 -10.26 10.70 15.75
CA ALA A 38 -10.77 9.49 16.35
C ALA A 38 -10.43 8.25 15.52
N CYS A 39 -10.08 7.15 16.20
CA CYS A 39 -10.07 5.82 15.58
C CYS A 39 -11.47 5.22 15.61
N VAL A 40 -11.91 4.66 14.49
CA VAL A 40 -13.08 3.81 14.37
C VAL A 40 -12.69 2.39 14.77
N VAL A 41 -13.33 1.84 15.78
CA VAL A 41 -12.92 0.58 16.42
C VAL A 41 -14.08 -0.32 16.78
N SER A 42 -13.79 -1.60 16.98
CA SER A 42 -14.67 -2.53 17.71
C SER A 42 -13.87 -3.37 18.71
N ASN A 43 -14.53 -4.02 19.63
CA ASN A 43 -13.91 -5.07 20.42
C ASN A 43 -13.56 -6.25 19.52
N TYR A 44 -12.45 -6.93 19.83
CA TYR A 44 -12.00 -8.10 19.10
C TYR A 44 -11.80 -9.30 20.05
N ARG A 45 -12.55 -10.37 19.80
CA ARG A 45 -12.51 -11.62 20.59
C ARG A 45 -11.91 -12.80 19.82
N GLY A 46 -11.45 -12.55 18.58
CA GLY A 46 -10.85 -13.58 17.73
C GLY A 46 -9.41 -13.92 18.10
N GLY A 47 -8.88 -14.92 17.40
CA GLY A 47 -7.49 -15.32 17.45
C GLY A 47 -6.55 -14.36 16.68
N ASP A 48 -5.34 -14.83 16.39
CA ASP A 48 -4.41 -14.10 15.52
C ASP A 48 -4.87 -14.23 14.06
N PHE A 49 -4.93 -13.12 13.33
CA PHE A 49 -5.25 -13.10 11.90
C PHE A 49 -4.28 -13.96 11.05
N ALA A 50 -3.04 -14.15 11.51
CA ALA A 50 -2.08 -15.03 10.82
C ALA A 50 -2.55 -16.49 10.79
N SER A 51 -3.24 -16.95 11.84
CA SER A 51 -3.71 -18.33 12.00
C SER A 51 -5.04 -18.65 11.31
N LEU A 52 -5.76 -17.63 10.82
CA LEU A 52 -7.05 -17.81 10.15
C LEU A 52 -6.89 -18.49 8.78
N SER A 53 -7.85 -19.34 8.41
CA SER A 53 -7.98 -19.88 7.06
C SER A 53 -8.19 -18.77 6.02
N LYS A 54 -8.04 -19.13 4.75
CA LYS A 54 -8.27 -18.17 3.64
C LYS A 54 -9.70 -17.64 3.61
N GLU A 55 -10.67 -18.51 3.90
CA GLU A 55 -12.10 -18.17 3.92
C GLU A 55 -12.43 -17.25 5.08
N GLU A 56 -11.91 -17.54 6.29
CA GLU A 56 -12.09 -16.68 7.45
C GLU A 56 -11.45 -15.30 7.26
N LYS A 57 -10.24 -15.25 6.67
CA LYS A 57 -9.59 -13.96 6.30
C LYS A 57 -10.43 -13.15 5.34
N LEU A 58 -11.00 -13.79 4.32
CA LEU A 58 -11.90 -13.12 3.36
C LEU A 58 -13.14 -12.56 4.04
N HIS A 59 -13.80 -13.36 4.92
CA HIS A 59 -14.94 -12.90 5.69
C HIS A 59 -14.60 -11.68 6.57
N CYS A 60 -13.47 -11.73 7.28
CA CYS A 60 -13.00 -10.60 8.10
C CYS A 60 -12.67 -9.36 7.24
N LEU A 61 -12.09 -9.56 6.05
CA LEU A 61 -11.80 -8.46 5.13
C LEU A 61 -13.09 -7.79 4.64
N MET A 62 -14.11 -8.58 4.29
CA MET A 62 -15.41 -8.04 3.89
C MET A 62 -16.08 -7.25 5.02
N ALA A 63 -16.06 -7.78 6.25
CA ALA A 63 -16.59 -7.08 7.42
C ALA A 63 -15.82 -5.79 7.74
N HIS A 64 -14.50 -5.79 7.55
CA HIS A 64 -13.67 -4.58 7.67
C HIS A 64 -14.07 -3.52 6.65
N GLN A 65 -14.19 -3.91 5.39
CA GLN A 65 -14.57 -3.00 4.31
C GLN A 65 -15.97 -2.43 4.49
N GLU A 66 -16.93 -3.25 4.88
CA GLU A 66 -18.30 -2.81 5.14
C GLU A 66 -18.38 -1.69 6.19
N VAL A 67 -17.62 -1.82 7.29
CA VAL A 67 -17.54 -0.77 8.32
C VAL A 67 -16.97 0.52 7.75
N ILE A 68 -15.88 0.44 6.99
CA ILE A 68 -15.23 1.64 6.42
C ILE A 68 -16.15 2.31 5.40
N GLU A 69 -16.81 1.55 4.54
CA GLU A 69 -17.79 2.09 3.58
C GLU A 69 -18.99 2.74 4.29
N GLN A 70 -19.45 2.18 5.41
CA GLN A 70 -20.49 2.80 6.21
C GLN A 70 -20.05 4.14 6.79
N VAL A 71 -18.86 4.21 7.38
CA VAL A 71 -18.29 5.44 7.94
C VAL A 71 -18.06 6.49 6.86
N MET A 72 -17.60 6.07 5.67
CA MET A 72 -17.31 6.96 4.53
C MET A 72 -18.55 7.70 4.00
N LYS A 73 -19.75 7.24 4.32
CA LYS A 73 -21.00 7.94 3.94
C LYS A 73 -21.14 9.31 4.62
N GLU A 74 -20.60 9.44 5.82
CA GLU A 74 -20.77 10.62 6.67
C GLU A 74 -19.43 11.34 6.98
N HIS A 75 -18.30 10.62 6.90
CA HIS A 75 -16.98 11.13 7.29
C HIS A 75 -15.91 10.78 6.27
N ALA A 76 -14.97 11.69 6.04
CA ALA A 76 -13.70 11.33 5.42
C ALA A 76 -12.96 10.35 6.34
N ILE A 77 -12.50 9.23 5.82
CA ILE A 77 -11.83 8.19 6.59
C ILE A 77 -10.49 7.81 5.94
N LEU A 78 -9.44 7.75 6.75
CA LEU A 78 -8.19 7.10 6.38
C LEU A 78 -8.27 5.62 6.80
N PRO A 79 -8.31 4.69 5.86
CA PRO A 79 -8.35 3.28 6.20
C PRO A 79 -7.07 2.87 6.93
N VAL A 80 -7.21 2.07 7.97
CA VAL A 80 -6.10 1.43 8.67
C VAL A 80 -5.88 0.04 8.07
N LYS A 81 -4.63 -0.36 7.96
CA LYS A 81 -4.26 -1.67 7.42
C LYS A 81 -5.05 -2.80 8.08
N PHE A 82 -5.64 -3.66 7.26
CA PHE A 82 -6.40 -4.82 7.71
C PHE A 82 -5.62 -5.67 8.72
N GLY A 83 -6.28 -6.10 9.79
CA GLY A 83 -5.68 -6.91 10.84
C GLY A 83 -4.97 -6.12 11.94
N THR A 84 -5.10 -4.79 11.99
CA THR A 84 -4.50 -3.97 13.03
C THR A 84 -5.24 -4.11 14.35
N LEU A 85 -4.54 -4.63 15.35
CA LEU A 85 -5.02 -4.86 16.71
C LEU A 85 -4.18 -4.11 17.73
N VAL A 86 -4.85 -3.60 18.75
CA VAL A 86 -4.22 -2.99 19.94
C VAL A 86 -4.84 -3.55 21.22
N ASP A 87 -4.16 -3.40 22.35
CA ASP A 87 -4.57 -4.04 23.60
C ASP A 87 -5.73 -3.30 24.29
N ASP A 88 -5.75 -1.96 24.21
CA ASP A 88 -6.74 -1.12 24.87
C ASP A 88 -6.93 0.25 24.18
N GLU A 89 -7.78 1.11 24.75
CA GLU A 89 -8.06 2.45 24.23
C GLU A 89 -6.95 3.45 24.53
N ASP A 90 -6.12 3.21 25.53
CA ASP A 90 -5.00 4.12 25.86
C ASP A 90 -3.89 3.98 24.81
N GLU A 91 -3.71 2.79 24.24
CA GLU A 91 -2.87 2.60 23.06
C GLU A 91 -3.40 3.37 21.85
N ILE A 92 -4.72 3.36 21.64
CA ILE A 92 -5.34 4.14 20.56
C ILE A 92 -5.08 5.63 20.74
N ARG A 93 -5.24 6.15 21.95
CA ARG A 93 -4.96 7.56 22.24
C ARG A 93 -3.50 7.92 22.00
N ARG A 94 -2.55 7.03 22.36
CA ARG A 94 -1.11 7.22 22.04
C ARG A 94 -0.85 7.22 20.56
N ILE A 95 -1.45 6.32 19.79
CA ILE A 95 -1.34 6.27 18.33
C ILE A 95 -1.82 7.58 17.71
N LEU A 96 -2.99 8.06 18.13
CA LEU A 96 -3.54 9.34 17.65
C LEU A 96 -2.68 10.53 18.03
N GLU A 97 -2.11 10.55 19.25
CA GLU A 97 -1.19 11.61 19.70
C GLU A 97 0.09 11.62 18.85
N GLN A 98 0.74 10.46 18.70
CA GLN A 98 2.01 10.34 17.98
C GLN A 98 1.84 10.55 16.47
N GLY A 99 0.70 10.13 15.92
CA GLY A 99 0.37 10.30 14.50
C GLY A 99 -0.34 11.61 14.16
N HIS A 100 -0.69 12.45 15.16
CA HIS A 100 -1.64 13.56 15.02
C HIS A 100 -1.40 14.42 13.79
N LYS A 101 -0.22 15.01 13.67
CA LYS A 101 0.12 15.92 12.57
C LYS A 101 -0.01 15.26 11.20
N LYS A 102 0.53 14.03 11.07
CA LYS A 102 0.51 13.29 9.80
C LYS A 102 -0.91 12.86 9.42
N LEU A 103 -1.68 12.38 10.41
CA LEU A 103 -3.06 11.94 10.20
C LEU A 103 -3.96 13.11 9.82
N THR A 104 -3.87 14.26 10.52
CA THR A 104 -4.63 15.47 10.20
C THR A 104 -4.32 15.96 8.80
N GLN A 105 -3.05 16.13 8.45
CA GLN A 105 -2.64 16.57 7.13
C GLN A 105 -3.14 15.62 6.01
N THR A 106 -3.12 14.31 6.26
CA THR A 106 -3.60 13.35 5.27
C THR A 106 -5.12 13.35 5.17
N LEU A 107 -5.85 13.48 6.29
CA LEU A 107 -7.32 13.62 6.28
C LEU A 107 -7.77 14.87 5.52
N ASP A 108 -7.08 15.99 5.71
CA ASP A 108 -7.35 17.24 4.97
C ASP A 108 -7.16 17.04 3.45
N GLN A 109 -6.09 16.32 3.04
CA GLN A 109 -5.83 16.02 1.64
C GLN A 109 -6.84 15.03 1.04
N MET A 110 -7.35 14.10 1.85
CA MET A 110 -8.30 13.06 1.44
C MET A 110 -9.76 13.48 1.64
N GLY A 111 -10.01 14.70 2.13
CA GLY A 111 -11.36 15.24 2.27
C GLY A 111 -12.04 15.43 0.90
N GLY A 112 -13.25 14.88 0.75
CA GLY A 112 -14.04 15.02 -0.48
C GLY A 112 -13.56 14.21 -1.68
N VAL A 113 -12.60 13.30 -1.50
CA VAL A 113 -12.15 12.39 -2.57
C VAL A 113 -12.62 10.96 -2.35
N VAL A 114 -12.66 10.19 -3.42
CA VAL A 114 -12.97 8.75 -3.41
C VAL A 114 -12.03 8.03 -4.37
N GLU A 115 -11.84 6.75 -4.11
CA GLU A 115 -11.14 5.85 -5.02
C GLU A 115 -12.14 5.13 -5.91
N ILE A 116 -11.86 5.06 -7.21
CA ILE A 116 -12.56 4.23 -8.18
C ILE A 116 -11.54 3.27 -8.79
N GLU A 117 -11.77 1.97 -8.63
CA GLU A 117 -11.00 0.96 -9.34
C GLU A 117 -11.62 0.66 -10.70
N VAL A 118 -10.80 0.71 -11.74
CA VAL A 118 -11.17 0.32 -13.10
C VAL A 118 -10.34 -0.89 -13.48
N ALA A 119 -11.00 -2.04 -13.54
CA ALA A 119 -10.42 -3.29 -14.04
C ALA A 119 -10.93 -3.58 -15.43
N ALA A 120 -10.10 -4.15 -16.30
CA ALA A 120 -10.51 -4.63 -17.60
C ALA A 120 -10.01 -6.04 -17.87
N THR A 121 -10.82 -6.83 -18.55
CA THR A 121 -10.52 -8.21 -18.93
C THR A 121 -10.80 -8.43 -20.40
N TRP A 122 -10.10 -9.38 -21.02
CA TRP A 122 -10.35 -9.85 -22.38
C TRP A 122 -10.71 -11.34 -22.41
N ASP A 123 -11.26 -11.79 -23.55
CA ASP A 123 -11.33 -13.21 -23.85
C ASP A 123 -9.93 -13.70 -24.26
N LEU A 124 -9.21 -14.29 -23.31
CA LEU A 124 -7.83 -14.75 -23.51
C LEU A 124 -7.73 -15.76 -24.67
N LYS A 125 -8.74 -16.63 -24.86
CA LYS A 125 -8.74 -17.62 -25.95
C LYS A 125 -8.79 -16.92 -27.31
N LYS A 126 -9.70 -15.97 -27.49
CA LYS A 126 -9.83 -15.17 -28.71
C LYS A 126 -8.54 -14.41 -29.01
N VAL A 127 -7.96 -13.76 -28.00
CA VAL A 127 -6.71 -13.01 -28.14
C VAL A 127 -5.53 -13.94 -28.51
N LEU A 128 -5.43 -15.12 -27.92
CA LEU A 128 -4.39 -16.08 -28.25
C LEU A 128 -4.56 -16.66 -29.69
N GLU A 129 -5.79 -16.84 -30.16
CA GLU A 129 -6.07 -17.24 -31.55
C GLU A 129 -5.63 -16.15 -32.53
N GLU A 130 -5.91 -14.88 -32.24
CA GLU A 130 -5.47 -13.73 -33.04
C GLU A 130 -3.93 -13.62 -33.06
N ILE A 131 -3.28 -13.70 -31.90
CA ILE A 131 -1.81 -13.68 -31.76
C ILE A 131 -1.20 -14.87 -32.53
N GLY A 132 -1.82 -16.05 -32.46
CA GLY A 132 -1.40 -17.26 -33.20
C GLY A 132 -1.42 -17.08 -34.69
N SER A 133 -2.17 -16.13 -35.23
CA SER A 133 -2.24 -15.77 -36.66
C SER A 133 -1.27 -14.64 -37.06
N GLU A 134 -0.59 -14.01 -36.11
CA GLU A 134 0.45 -13.01 -36.40
C GLU A 134 1.60 -13.64 -37.22
N GLU A 135 2.15 -12.89 -38.17
CA GLU A 135 3.13 -13.40 -39.16
C GLU A 135 4.34 -14.04 -38.50
N GLY A 136 4.92 -13.44 -37.45
CA GLY A 136 6.10 -14.00 -36.76
C GLY A 136 5.84 -15.34 -36.08
N ILE A 137 4.65 -15.53 -35.49
CA ILE A 137 4.29 -16.79 -34.83
C ILE A 137 3.91 -17.85 -35.87
N ARG A 138 3.26 -17.46 -36.95
CA ARG A 138 2.91 -18.32 -38.06
C ARG A 138 4.17 -18.87 -38.75
N GLN A 139 5.18 -18.03 -38.99
CA GLN A 139 6.47 -18.44 -39.54
C GLN A 139 7.21 -19.43 -38.64
N LEU A 140 7.20 -19.23 -37.31
CA LEU A 140 7.78 -20.14 -36.35
C LEU A 140 7.07 -21.52 -36.38
N LYS A 141 5.74 -21.56 -36.43
CA LYS A 141 4.99 -22.82 -36.57
C LYS A 141 5.35 -23.57 -37.84
N HIS A 142 5.49 -22.85 -38.95
CA HIS A 142 5.92 -23.49 -40.23
C HIS A 142 7.37 -23.99 -40.19
N SER A 143 8.25 -23.32 -39.44
CA SER A 143 9.66 -23.72 -39.32
C SER A 143 9.89 -24.97 -38.47
N MET A 144 8.89 -25.49 -37.77
CA MET A 144 9.00 -26.72 -36.96
C MET A 144 9.01 -28.01 -37.78
N ALA A 145 8.53 -27.97 -39.02
CA ALA A 145 8.48 -29.12 -39.87
C ALA A 145 9.90 -29.62 -40.23
N GLY A 146 10.24 -30.88 -39.91
CA GLY A 146 11.53 -31.48 -40.23
C GLY A 146 12.67 -31.24 -39.24
N LYS A 147 12.41 -30.56 -38.09
CA LYS A 147 13.41 -30.31 -37.05
C LYS A 147 13.55 -31.46 -36.04
N SER A 148 14.70 -31.53 -35.39
CA SER A 148 14.95 -32.43 -34.26
C SER A 148 14.17 -32.03 -33.01
N ALA A 149 14.01 -32.94 -32.04
CA ALA A 149 13.26 -32.68 -30.81
C ALA A 149 13.82 -31.48 -30.00
N SER A 150 15.14 -31.31 -29.96
CA SER A 150 15.80 -30.17 -29.28
C SER A 150 15.52 -28.82 -29.97
N GLU A 151 15.58 -28.78 -31.29
CA GLU A 151 15.27 -27.59 -32.09
C GLU A 151 13.78 -27.22 -32.02
N ILE A 152 12.90 -28.22 -31.93
CA ILE A 152 11.46 -27.99 -31.71
C ILE A 152 11.23 -27.34 -30.34
N LEU A 153 11.88 -27.83 -29.27
CA LEU A 153 11.75 -27.27 -27.93
C LEU A 153 12.23 -25.81 -27.89
N GLU A 154 13.37 -25.50 -28.50
CA GLU A 154 13.87 -24.13 -28.60
C GLU A 154 12.90 -23.24 -29.38
N THR A 155 12.33 -23.74 -30.49
CA THR A 155 11.35 -22.99 -31.29
C THR A 155 10.06 -22.78 -30.50
N GLN A 156 9.62 -23.73 -29.66
CA GLN A 156 8.45 -23.57 -28.77
C GLN A 156 8.70 -22.50 -27.69
N VAL A 157 9.89 -22.49 -27.08
CA VAL A 157 10.27 -21.45 -26.10
C VAL A 157 10.26 -20.04 -26.73
N ASN A 158 10.81 -19.92 -27.95
CA ASN A 158 10.81 -18.65 -28.67
C ASN A 158 9.39 -18.22 -29.08
N ALA A 159 8.55 -19.17 -29.53
CA ALA A 159 7.14 -18.89 -29.80
C ALA A 159 6.40 -18.41 -28.53
N GLY A 160 6.65 -19.04 -27.37
CA GLY A 160 6.10 -18.63 -26.08
C GLY A 160 6.51 -17.21 -25.69
N LYS A 161 7.77 -16.84 -25.93
CA LYS A 161 8.25 -15.46 -25.70
C LYS A 161 7.52 -14.44 -26.57
N LEU A 162 7.39 -14.71 -27.88
CA LEU A 162 6.68 -13.81 -28.80
C LEU A 162 5.20 -13.67 -28.45
N VAL A 163 4.54 -14.76 -28.02
CA VAL A 163 3.14 -14.70 -27.55
C VAL A 163 3.05 -13.79 -26.33
N LYS A 164 3.95 -13.97 -25.36
CA LYS A 164 3.99 -13.12 -24.17
C LYS A 164 4.21 -11.65 -24.53
N GLU A 165 5.19 -11.36 -25.37
CA GLU A 165 5.50 -10.00 -25.83
C GLU A 165 4.30 -9.36 -26.56
N SER A 166 3.55 -10.13 -27.35
CA SER A 166 2.36 -9.65 -28.04
C SER A 166 1.21 -9.36 -27.05
N LEU A 167 1.01 -10.25 -26.05
CA LEU A 167 0.05 -10.02 -24.96
C LEU A 167 0.38 -8.77 -24.17
N ASP A 168 1.63 -8.62 -23.75
CA ASP A 168 2.08 -7.48 -22.93
C ASP A 168 1.94 -6.17 -23.70
N ARG A 169 2.29 -6.13 -24.98
CA ARG A 169 2.11 -4.96 -25.85
C ARG A 169 0.64 -4.57 -26.01
N ARG A 170 -0.27 -5.54 -26.17
CA ARG A 170 -1.71 -5.28 -26.26
C ARG A 170 -2.26 -4.75 -24.95
N ARG A 171 -1.86 -5.35 -23.78
CA ARG A 171 -2.20 -4.85 -22.45
C ARG A 171 -1.78 -3.41 -22.26
N GLU A 172 -0.52 -3.11 -22.58
CA GLU A 172 0.04 -1.76 -22.45
C GLU A 172 -0.73 -0.75 -23.32
N SER A 173 -1.08 -1.13 -24.54
CA SER A 173 -1.86 -0.29 -25.45
C SER A 173 -3.24 0.03 -24.88
N TYR A 174 -4.01 -0.96 -24.42
CA TYR A 174 -5.34 -0.73 -23.84
C TYR A 174 -5.26 0.05 -22.53
N CYS A 175 -4.31 -0.32 -21.66
CA CYS A 175 -4.09 0.37 -20.39
C CYS A 175 -3.74 1.84 -20.61
N SER A 176 -2.78 2.13 -21.48
CA SER A 176 -2.34 3.51 -21.76
C SER A 176 -3.48 4.37 -22.34
N GLN A 177 -4.25 3.84 -23.29
CA GLN A 177 -5.38 4.58 -23.88
C GLN A 177 -6.47 4.87 -22.83
N THR A 178 -6.78 3.86 -22.00
CA THR A 178 -7.78 4.02 -20.93
C THR A 178 -7.32 5.03 -19.88
N VAL A 179 -6.09 4.89 -19.40
CA VAL A 179 -5.52 5.79 -18.39
C VAL A 179 -5.43 7.21 -18.93
N GLN A 180 -4.98 7.40 -20.17
CA GLN A 180 -4.92 8.73 -20.80
C GLN A 180 -6.29 9.40 -20.89
N SER A 181 -7.33 8.63 -21.22
CA SER A 181 -8.70 9.15 -21.33
C SER A 181 -9.30 9.52 -19.97
N LEU A 182 -8.92 8.83 -18.87
CA LEU A 182 -9.45 9.06 -17.52
C LEU A 182 -8.60 10.01 -16.67
N ALA A 183 -7.37 10.30 -17.11
CA ALA A 183 -6.41 11.06 -16.32
C ALA A 183 -6.85 12.50 -16.01
N GLU A 184 -7.60 13.14 -16.91
CA GLU A 184 -8.06 14.52 -16.71
C GLU A 184 -9.07 14.65 -15.56
N ALA A 185 -9.84 13.60 -15.28
CA ALA A 185 -10.80 13.56 -14.18
C ALA A 185 -10.17 13.08 -12.85
N ALA A 186 -8.93 12.56 -12.88
CA ALA A 186 -8.24 12.01 -11.73
C ALA A 186 -7.28 13.01 -11.07
N LEU A 187 -7.22 12.99 -9.75
CA LEU A 187 -6.23 13.71 -8.95
C LEU A 187 -4.92 12.92 -8.84
N ASP A 188 -5.04 11.59 -8.83
CA ASP A 188 -3.91 10.67 -8.74
C ASP A 188 -4.30 9.30 -9.32
N ILE A 189 -3.32 8.52 -9.78
CA ILE A 189 -3.53 7.26 -10.47
C ILE A 189 -2.53 6.24 -9.93
N GLN A 190 -3.03 5.07 -9.52
CA GLN A 190 -2.23 3.98 -8.99
C GLN A 190 -2.52 2.68 -9.74
N PRO A 191 -1.57 2.14 -10.52
CA PRO A 191 -1.71 0.79 -11.08
C PRO A 191 -1.69 -0.27 -9.97
N ASN A 192 -2.60 -1.23 -10.06
CA ASN A 192 -2.67 -2.40 -9.19
C ASN A 192 -2.14 -3.65 -9.89
N THR A 193 -1.80 -4.68 -9.12
CA THR A 193 -1.29 -5.96 -9.66
C THR A 193 -2.38 -6.69 -10.45
N LEU A 194 -2.01 -7.21 -11.62
CA LEU A 194 -2.85 -8.12 -12.37
C LEU A 194 -2.80 -9.52 -11.72
N VAL A 195 -3.97 -10.10 -11.44
CA VAL A 195 -4.09 -11.38 -10.71
C VAL A 195 -4.26 -12.58 -11.64
N THR A 196 -4.71 -12.37 -12.88
CA THR A 196 -4.92 -13.43 -13.88
C THR A 196 -4.46 -12.97 -15.27
N ASP A 197 -4.21 -13.94 -16.17
CA ASP A 197 -3.83 -13.63 -17.55
C ASP A 197 -4.98 -13.03 -18.38
N GLU A 198 -6.21 -13.17 -17.93
CA GLU A 198 -7.39 -12.53 -18.53
C GLU A 198 -7.48 -11.05 -18.20
N MET A 199 -6.79 -10.59 -17.14
CA MET A 199 -6.77 -9.17 -16.81
C MET A 199 -5.89 -8.39 -17.76
N VAL A 200 -6.45 -7.32 -18.31
CA VAL A 200 -5.77 -6.35 -19.15
C VAL A 200 -5.18 -5.23 -18.32
N MET A 201 -5.98 -4.71 -17.40
CA MET A 201 -5.58 -3.65 -16.48
C MET A 201 -6.33 -3.77 -15.15
N ASN A 202 -5.73 -3.22 -14.12
CA ASN A 202 -6.34 -2.93 -12.84
C ASN A 202 -5.72 -1.64 -12.30
N VAL A 203 -6.47 -0.54 -12.31
CA VAL A 203 -5.97 0.79 -11.98
C VAL A 203 -6.95 1.48 -11.05
N ALA A 204 -6.43 1.98 -9.93
CA ALA A 204 -7.16 2.83 -9.02
C ALA A 204 -7.00 4.31 -9.42
N PHE A 205 -8.09 5.05 -9.41
CA PHE A 205 -8.16 6.48 -9.68
C PHE A 205 -8.66 7.20 -8.43
N LEU A 206 -7.92 8.19 -7.97
CA LEU A 206 -8.36 9.10 -6.93
C LEU A 206 -9.07 10.26 -7.59
N ILE A 207 -10.35 10.44 -7.30
CA ILE A 207 -11.18 11.48 -7.92
C ILE A 207 -11.88 12.33 -6.86
N GLN A 208 -12.27 13.54 -7.19
CA GLN A 208 -13.21 14.31 -6.39
C GLN A 208 -14.58 13.61 -6.40
N ARG A 209 -15.21 13.45 -5.26
CA ARG A 209 -16.52 12.80 -5.12
C ARG A 209 -17.59 13.45 -6.03
N GLU A 210 -17.51 14.76 -6.16
CA GLU A 210 -18.43 15.55 -7.00
C GLU A 210 -18.28 15.28 -8.50
N LYS A 211 -17.10 14.77 -8.92
CA LYS A 211 -16.82 14.41 -10.33
C LYS A 211 -17.07 12.95 -10.67
N GLN A 212 -17.61 12.16 -9.73
CA GLN A 212 -17.83 10.73 -9.92
C GLN A 212 -18.72 10.45 -11.14
N GLU A 213 -19.83 11.18 -11.31
CA GLU A 213 -20.75 10.98 -12.43
C GLU A 213 -20.07 11.27 -13.80
N GLU A 214 -19.22 12.28 -13.86
CA GLU A 214 -18.42 12.61 -15.05
C GLU A 214 -17.45 11.47 -15.37
N PHE A 215 -16.73 10.97 -14.33
CA PHE A 215 -15.82 9.85 -14.46
C PHE A 215 -16.52 8.58 -14.95
N ASP A 216 -17.67 8.24 -14.37
CA ASP A 216 -18.48 7.07 -14.75
C ASP A 216 -18.97 7.18 -16.20
N ASN A 217 -19.29 8.38 -16.67
CA ASN A 217 -19.67 8.63 -18.07
C ASN A 217 -18.47 8.40 -19.02
N GLN A 218 -17.28 8.85 -18.63
CA GLN A 218 -16.07 8.62 -19.42
C GLN A 218 -15.73 7.12 -19.52
N VAL A 219 -15.85 6.38 -18.41
CA VAL A 219 -15.63 4.92 -18.43
C VAL A 219 -16.64 4.22 -19.34
N ARG A 220 -17.91 4.62 -19.31
CA ARG A 220 -18.94 4.08 -20.22
C ARG A 220 -18.60 4.33 -21.69
N TRP A 221 -18.18 5.54 -22.02
CA TRP A 221 -17.75 5.87 -23.38
C TRP A 221 -16.56 5.03 -23.86
N ILE A 222 -15.56 4.83 -23.00
CA ILE A 222 -14.40 3.97 -23.28
C ILE A 222 -14.84 2.51 -23.45
N ASN A 223 -15.72 2.02 -22.59
CA ASN A 223 -16.25 0.66 -22.69
C ASN A 223 -17.00 0.43 -24.00
N GLU A 224 -17.77 1.39 -24.48
CA GLU A 224 -18.42 1.32 -25.79
C GLU A 224 -17.40 1.31 -26.94
N ALA A 225 -16.33 2.10 -26.85
CA ALA A 225 -15.28 2.14 -27.85
C ALA A 225 -14.50 0.82 -27.98
N PHE A 226 -14.38 0.06 -26.88
CA PHE A 226 -13.66 -1.22 -26.83
C PHE A 226 -14.58 -2.46 -26.69
N SER A 227 -15.91 -2.31 -26.90
CA SER A 227 -16.93 -3.29 -26.54
C SER A 227 -16.71 -4.73 -27.02
N ASP A 228 -16.03 -4.91 -28.15
CA ASP A 228 -15.75 -6.23 -28.71
C ASP A 228 -14.36 -6.79 -28.34
N GLN A 229 -13.56 -6.04 -27.60
CA GLN A 229 -12.15 -6.35 -27.34
C GLN A 229 -11.87 -6.58 -25.86
N ILE A 230 -12.39 -5.72 -25.00
CA ILE A 230 -12.20 -5.78 -23.55
C ILE A 230 -13.50 -5.45 -22.81
N ASN A 231 -13.64 -6.00 -21.61
CA ASN A 231 -14.78 -5.77 -20.73
C ASN A 231 -14.31 -5.00 -19.49
N PHE A 232 -14.91 -3.86 -19.22
CA PHE A 232 -14.60 -3.04 -18.07
C PHE A 232 -15.48 -3.42 -16.86
N ARG A 233 -14.87 -3.38 -15.69
CA ARG A 233 -15.52 -3.45 -14.39
C ARG A 233 -15.09 -2.26 -13.56
N VAL A 234 -16.05 -1.49 -13.07
CA VAL A 234 -15.83 -0.36 -12.17
C VAL A 234 -16.22 -0.77 -10.76
N ILE A 235 -15.37 -0.50 -9.79
CA ILE A 235 -15.58 -0.79 -8.37
C ILE A 235 -15.39 0.52 -7.61
N GLY A 236 -16.38 0.92 -6.83
CA GLY A 236 -16.36 2.14 -6.03
C GLY A 236 -17.74 2.80 -5.94
N PRO A 237 -17.85 3.94 -5.26
CA PRO A 237 -16.75 4.66 -4.61
C PRO A 237 -16.17 3.92 -3.40
N LEU A 238 -14.85 3.86 -3.31
CA LEU A 238 -14.10 3.24 -2.22
C LEU A 238 -13.36 4.30 -1.38
N PRO A 239 -13.04 4.00 -0.12
CA PRO A 239 -12.04 4.76 0.61
C PRO A 239 -10.69 4.71 -0.12
N PRO A 240 -9.79 5.70 0.07
CA PRO A 240 -8.56 5.81 -0.72
C PRO A 240 -7.47 4.80 -0.31
N TYR A 241 -7.79 3.50 -0.34
CA TYR A 241 -6.88 2.40 0.06
C TYR A 241 -5.57 2.41 -0.71
N SER A 242 -5.65 2.61 -2.03
CA SER A 242 -4.48 2.61 -2.90
C SER A 242 -3.60 3.87 -2.75
N PHE A 243 -4.10 4.89 -2.08
CA PHE A 243 -3.43 6.20 -1.98
C PHE A 243 -2.98 6.56 -0.57
N SER A 244 -3.71 6.13 0.46
CA SER A 244 -3.42 6.53 1.84
C SER A 244 -3.94 5.53 2.87
N THR A 245 -3.28 4.39 2.98
CA THR A 245 -3.53 3.42 4.05
C THR A 245 -2.64 3.72 5.25
N VAL A 246 -3.23 3.83 6.44
CA VAL A 246 -2.51 3.99 7.71
C VAL A 246 -1.94 2.63 8.13
N GLU A 247 -0.63 2.56 8.28
CA GLU A 247 0.07 1.41 8.88
C GLU A 247 0.59 1.79 10.26
N ILE A 248 0.18 1.03 11.27
CA ILE A 248 0.57 1.22 12.66
C ILE A 248 1.54 0.09 13.03
N LYS A 249 2.74 0.44 13.46
CA LYS A 249 3.78 -0.51 13.83
C LYS A 249 4.28 -0.24 15.24
N ARG A 250 4.63 -1.29 15.97
CA ARG A 250 5.45 -1.18 17.17
C ARG A 250 6.91 -1.22 16.75
N PRO A 251 7.72 -0.24 17.11
CA PRO A 251 9.17 -0.33 16.87
C PRO A 251 9.73 -1.51 17.64
N ALA A 252 10.71 -2.20 17.07
CA ALA A 252 11.40 -3.28 17.75
C ALA A 252 12.51 -2.70 18.65
N PRO A 253 12.42 -2.77 20.00
CA PRO A 253 13.40 -2.15 20.90
C PRO A 253 14.83 -2.60 20.61
N ARG A 254 15.02 -3.87 20.27
CA ARG A 254 16.32 -4.41 19.91
C ARG A 254 16.92 -3.75 18.66
N LYS A 255 16.12 -3.54 17.62
CA LYS A 255 16.58 -2.87 16.38
C LYS A 255 16.92 -1.39 16.61
N ILE A 256 16.14 -0.71 17.43
CA ILE A 256 16.41 0.68 17.83
C ILE A 256 17.73 0.74 18.62
N GLU A 257 17.96 -0.19 19.54
CA GLU A 257 19.19 -0.25 20.33
C GLU A 257 20.41 -0.57 19.46
N GLU A 258 20.31 -1.53 18.53
CA GLU A 258 21.37 -1.85 17.57
C GLU A 258 21.71 -0.63 16.69
N ALA A 259 20.71 0.08 16.20
CA ALA A 259 20.89 1.30 15.40
C ALA A 259 21.49 2.45 16.23
N ARG A 260 21.07 2.62 17.49
CA ARG A 260 21.65 3.59 18.43
C ARG A 260 23.14 3.35 18.64
N GLN A 261 23.51 2.10 18.91
CA GLN A 261 24.91 1.70 19.14
C GLN A 261 25.75 1.90 17.87
N LEU A 262 25.22 1.53 16.69
CA LEU A 262 25.91 1.69 15.41
C LEU A 262 26.20 3.17 15.12
N LEU A 263 25.25 4.08 15.41
CA LEU A 263 25.45 5.51 15.23
C LEU A 263 26.20 6.19 16.41
N GLY A 264 26.54 5.47 17.46
CA GLY A 264 27.27 6.00 18.62
C GLY A 264 26.47 7.03 19.43
N LEU A 265 25.13 6.90 19.45
CA LEU A 265 24.23 7.84 20.12
C LEU A 265 23.97 7.47 21.59
N GLY A 266 23.64 8.48 22.41
CA GLY A 266 23.13 8.29 23.76
C GLY A 266 21.72 7.73 23.79
N THR A 267 21.19 7.47 25.00
CA THR A 267 19.81 7.01 25.20
C THR A 267 18.76 8.12 25.07
N ASP A 268 19.19 9.35 24.97
CA ASP A 268 18.36 10.53 24.76
C ASP A 268 19.01 11.36 23.66
N VAL A 269 18.28 11.62 22.55
CA VAL A 269 18.84 12.16 21.30
C VAL A 269 17.95 13.25 20.73
N SER A 270 18.56 14.31 20.21
CA SER A 270 17.89 15.30 19.39
C SER A 270 18.03 14.97 17.89
N ASP A 271 17.15 15.52 17.05
CA ASP A 271 17.23 15.40 15.59
C ASP A 271 18.56 15.91 15.03
N LYS A 272 19.13 16.93 15.67
CA LYS A 272 20.45 17.47 15.32
C LYS A 272 21.57 16.48 15.56
N GLU A 273 21.62 15.88 16.76
CA GLU A 273 22.62 14.87 17.13
C GLU A 273 22.54 13.64 16.22
N LEU A 274 21.32 13.20 15.91
CA LEU A 274 21.09 12.10 14.98
C LEU A 274 21.63 12.39 13.56
N LYS A 275 21.38 13.58 13.02
CA LYS A 275 21.87 14.00 11.73
C LYS A 275 23.40 14.17 11.71
N GLU A 276 24.00 14.70 12.78
CA GLU A 276 25.45 14.86 12.91
C GLU A 276 26.16 13.51 12.97
N ALA A 277 25.67 12.57 13.78
CA ALA A 277 26.19 11.21 13.86
C ALA A 277 26.16 10.50 12.49
N TYR A 278 25.03 10.59 11.79
CA TYR A 278 24.92 10.02 10.45
C TYR A 278 25.92 10.64 9.46
N ARG A 279 26.01 11.98 9.39
CA ARG A 279 26.94 12.64 8.48
C ARG A 279 28.40 12.23 8.74
N HIS A 280 28.78 12.12 10.01
CA HIS A 280 30.11 11.70 10.40
C HIS A 280 30.46 10.27 9.95
N LEU A 281 29.55 9.33 10.16
CA LEU A 281 29.73 7.93 9.79
C LEU A 281 29.61 7.72 8.28
N ALA A 282 28.65 8.37 7.63
CA ALA A 282 28.46 8.30 6.19
C ALA A 282 29.69 8.82 5.42
N ALA A 283 30.34 9.90 5.92
CA ALA A 283 31.59 10.41 5.32
C ALA A 283 32.76 9.44 5.46
N LYS A 284 32.78 8.63 6.53
CA LYS A 284 33.83 7.62 6.75
C LYS A 284 33.65 6.36 5.91
N SER A 285 32.43 5.98 5.62
CA SER A 285 32.08 4.75 4.88
C SER A 285 31.63 5.03 3.45
N HIS A 286 31.87 6.24 2.93
CA HIS A 286 31.49 6.56 1.57
C HIS A 286 32.31 5.75 0.55
N PRO A 287 31.67 5.16 -0.50
CA PRO A 287 32.35 4.35 -1.51
C PRO A 287 33.54 5.03 -2.16
N ASP A 288 33.47 6.35 -2.39
CA ASP A 288 34.56 7.14 -2.99
C ASP A 288 35.81 7.22 -2.08
N ALA A 289 35.67 6.93 -0.79
CA ALA A 289 36.80 6.90 0.16
C ALA A 289 37.47 5.52 0.27
N HIS A 290 36.83 4.45 -0.28
CA HIS A 290 37.28 3.06 -0.20
C HIS A 290 37.17 2.38 -1.58
N LEU A 291 38.00 2.79 -2.54
CA LEU A 291 37.96 2.35 -3.94
C LEU A 291 38.29 0.85 -4.18
N ASP A 292 38.72 0.12 -3.16
CA ASP A 292 39.24 -1.25 -3.30
C ASP A 292 38.54 -2.31 -2.40
N ASP A 293 37.40 -2.00 -1.73
CA ASP A 293 36.84 -2.96 -0.77
C ASP A 293 35.29 -2.94 -0.71
N ASP A 294 34.67 -4.06 -1.07
CA ASP A 294 33.20 -4.33 -0.94
C ASP A 294 32.65 -4.13 0.50
N SER A 295 33.52 -4.00 1.51
CA SER A 295 33.15 -3.77 2.90
C SER A 295 32.59 -2.37 3.15
N GLY A 296 33.07 -1.36 2.39
CA GLY A 296 32.61 0.03 2.51
C GLY A 296 31.14 0.22 2.13
N ASP A 297 30.73 -0.38 1.04
CA ASP A 297 29.34 -0.32 0.54
C ASP A 297 28.36 -0.94 1.55
N LYS A 298 28.73 -2.06 2.14
CA LYS A 298 27.92 -2.76 3.14
C LYS A 298 27.78 -1.95 4.43
N GLN A 299 28.88 -1.39 4.92
CA GLN A 299 28.88 -0.55 6.10
C GLN A 299 28.10 0.76 5.89
N PHE A 300 28.20 1.37 4.71
CA PHE A 300 27.43 2.55 4.36
C PHE A 300 25.90 2.26 4.32
N ALA A 301 25.52 1.10 3.76
CA ALA A 301 24.13 0.67 3.75
C ALA A 301 23.60 0.46 5.17
N GLU A 302 24.34 -0.20 6.06
CA GLU A 302 23.96 -0.41 7.47
C GLU A 302 23.80 0.92 8.22
N VAL A 303 24.73 1.86 8.04
CA VAL A 303 24.65 3.21 8.65
C VAL A 303 23.44 3.98 8.17
N ARG A 304 23.12 3.88 6.87
CA ARG A 304 21.94 4.51 6.27
C ARG A 304 20.63 3.91 6.80
N GLU A 305 20.55 2.58 6.90
CA GLU A 305 19.39 1.88 7.45
C GLU A 305 19.15 2.26 8.92
N ALA A 306 20.20 2.27 9.72
CA ALA A 306 20.14 2.68 11.13
C ALA A 306 19.65 4.13 11.28
N PHE A 307 20.17 5.05 10.47
CA PHE A 307 19.72 6.44 10.47
C PHE A 307 18.24 6.58 10.09
N VAL A 308 17.79 5.89 9.02
CA VAL A 308 16.39 5.93 8.58
C VAL A 308 15.48 5.40 9.69
N LEU A 309 15.84 4.27 10.30
CA LEU A 309 15.07 3.67 11.39
C LEU A 309 14.91 4.63 12.59
N LEU A 310 16.02 5.22 13.07
CA LEU A 310 15.98 6.14 14.22
C LEU A 310 15.29 7.45 13.86
N ARG A 311 15.49 7.99 12.65
CA ARG A 311 14.79 9.18 12.18
C ARG A 311 13.27 8.97 12.15
N ASP A 312 12.82 7.85 11.59
CA ASP A 312 11.39 7.54 11.47
C ASP A 312 10.78 7.32 12.87
N TYR A 313 11.53 6.72 13.80
CA TYR A 313 11.14 6.61 15.21
C TYR A 313 11.01 8.00 15.87
N CYS A 314 12.03 8.85 15.78
CA CYS A 314 12.00 10.20 16.37
C CYS A 314 10.88 11.06 15.77
N GLN A 315 10.69 11.01 14.46
CA GLN A 315 9.60 11.73 13.80
C GLN A 315 8.22 11.26 14.26
N GLY A 316 8.05 9.95 14.50
CA GLY A 316 6.82 9.39 15.04
C GLY A 316 6.56 9.76 16.51
N GLN A 317 7.59 10.21 17.25
CA GLN A 317 7.48 10.67 18.64
C GLN A 317 7.39 12.20 18.76
N SER A 318 7.45 12.93 17.65
CA SER A 318 7.43 14.40 17.66
C SER A 318 6.05 14.92 18.01
N ILE A 319 5.93 15.59 19.15
CA ILE A 319 4.71 16.28 19.61
C ILE A 319 4.94 17.79 19.45
N GLY A 320 4.23 18.43 18.50
CA GLY A 320 4.31 19.88 18.28
C GLY A 320 5.16 20.32 17.10
N GLU A 321 5.35 21.65 16.94
CA GLU A 321 5.98 22.25 15.75
C GLU A 321 7.50 22.41 15.87
N ASP A 322 8.06 22.43 17.07
CA ASP A 322 9.48 22.70 17.30
C ASP A 322 10.31 21.40 17.39
N MET A 323 10.66 20.85 16.23
CA MET A 323 11.49 19.64 16.11
C MET A 323 12.96 19.86 16.51
N ASN A 324 13.44 21.12 16.58
CA ASN A 324 14.87 21.38 16.81
C ASN A 324 15.29 21.32 18.28
N SER A 325 14.35 21.51 19.19
CA SER A 325 14.60 21.47 20.64
C SER A 325 14.11 20.21 21.35
N GLN A 326 13.34 19.37 20.63
CA GLN A 326 12.78 18.15 21.19
C GLN A 326 13.87 17.06 21.30
N ARG A 327 13.87 16.34 22.44
CA ARG A 327 14.68 15.16 22.68
C ARG A 327 13.81 13.92 22.70
N TYR A 328 14.36 12.83 22.22
CA TYR A 328 13.67 11.55 22.05
C TYR A 328 14.38 10.47 22.85
N SER A 329 13.64 9.78 23.72
CA SER A 329 14.17 8.64 24.45
C SER A 329 14.30 7.42 23.54
N LEU A 330 15.49 6.83 23.55
CA LEU A 330 15.79 5.55 22.89
C LEU A 330 15.90 4.42 23.93
N MET A 331 15.43 4.64 25.17
CA MET A 331 15.39 3.61 26.21
C MET A 331 14.44 2.49 25.78
N PRO A 332 14.79 1.21 25.99
CA PRO A 332 13.96 0.07 25.58
C PRO A 332 12.53 0.11 26.14
N GLU A 333 12.36 0.63 27.35
CA GLU A 333 11.04 0.79 27.99
C GLU A 333 10.16 1.77 27.22
N ASP A 334 10.68 2.93 26.85
CA ASP A 334 9.96 3.96 26.12
C ASP A 334 9.68 3.52 24.67
N VAL A 335 10.68 2.89 24.03
CA VAL A 335 10.54 2.34 22.69
C VAL A 335 9.43 1.27 22.64
N SER A 336 9.31 0.44 23.67
CA SER A 336 8.27 -0.60 23.74
C SER A 336 6.85 -0.05 23.84
N GLN A 337 6.69 1.18 24.34
CA GLN A 337 5.39 1.88 24.46
C GLN A 337 5.06 2.75 23.25
N ALA A 338 6.02 2.92 22.35
CA ALA A 338 5.87 3.78 21.17
C ALA A 338 5.13 3.09 20.02
N PHE A 339 4.53 3.92 19.16
CA PHE A 339 3.95 3.51 17.90
C PHE A 339 4.55 4.32 16.75
N LEU A 340 4.72 3.68 15.61
CA LEU A 340 5.07 4.35 14.35
C LEU A 340 3.82 4.39 13.48
N VAL A 341 3.35 5.58 13.16
CA VAL A 341 2.21 5.82 12.29
C VAL A 341 2.74 6.23 10.92
N GLU A 342 2.56 5.36 9.95
CA GLU A 342 2.98 5.57 8.57
C GLU A 342 1.77 5.66 7.65
N ILE A 343 1.81 6.56 6.67
CA ILE A 343 0.85 6.56 5.56
C ILE A 343 1.53 5.87 4.40
N LYS A 344 0.95 4.76 3.96
CA LYS A 344 1.46 3.97 2.85
C LYS A 344 0.58 4.17 1.62
N ARG A 345 1.23 4.31 0.48
CA ARG A 345 0.65 3.88 -0.79
C ARG A 345 1.05 2.41 -0.94
N PRO A 346 0.12 1.48 -1.19
CA PRO A 346 0.51 0.10 -1.46
C PRO A 346 1.55 0.10 -2.58
N ALA A 347 2.71 -0.48 -2.31
CA ALA A 347 3.72 -0.63 -3.35
C ALA A 347 3.17 -1.56 -4.43
N LEU A 348 3.40 -1.21 -5.70
CA LEU A 348 3.29 -2.14 -6.82
C LEU A 348 4.05 -3.42 -6.44
N GLN A 349 3.33 -4.48 -6.07
CA GLN A 349 3.92 -5.81 -6.05
C GLN A 349 4.11 -6.20 -7.52
N ILE A 350 5.30 -5.91 -8.06
CA ILE A 350 5.72 -6.49 -9.33
C ILE A 350 5.81 -7.99 -9.09
N ALA A 351 4.80 -8.73 -9.52
CA ALA A 351 4.85 -10.17 -9.58
C ALA A 351 5.90 -10.54 -10.65
N GLY A 352 7.12 -10.87 -10.21
CA GLY A 352 8.15 -11.29 -11.14
C GLY A 352 9.58 -11.16 -10.63
N SER A 353 9.85 -11.68 -9.43
CA SER A 353 11.21 -12.12 -9.09
C SER A 353 11.13 -13.29 -8.11
N SER A 354 10.75 -14.43 -8.66
CA SER A 354 11.13 -15.72 -8.08
C SER A 354 12.05 -16.36 -9.11
N GLY A 355 13.33 -16.43 -8.75
CA GLY A 355 14.40 -17.03 -9.52
C GLY A 355 14.24 -18.51 -9.78
#